data_89bd42e1f758cca8b82f19f93e5f2337
#
_entry.id   89bd42e1f758cca8b82f19f93e5f2337
#
_cell.length_a   1.000
_cell.length_b   1.000
_cell.length_c   1.000
_cell.angle_alpha   90.00
_cell.angle_beta   90.00
_cell.angle_gamma   90.00
#
_symmetry.space_group_name_H-M   'P 1'
#
loop_
_entity.id
_entity.type
_entity.pdbx_description
1 polymer ?
#
loop_
_entity_poly.entity_id
_entity_poly.type
_entity_poly.pdbx_seq_one_letter_code
_entity_poly.pdbx_strand_id
1 'polypeptide(L)'
;ANGNYQLGDKVMIESASYHDFDLTIFGYKKGQVPSYPAIFKSTLTLNCQYPKAHLYTGDYFMTEKLNNNYLVDMEGAALYQVAYKYNVPIISYKIVSDIIGVKNHKEEYENFEKNGSLYVKQIYDKINKEAKWKKD
;
A
#
# COMPACT_ATOMS: atom_id res chain seq x y z
N ALA A 1 2.36 -0.52 9.29
CA ALA A 1 0.91 -0.79 9.30
C ALA A 1 0.26 -0.23 10.56
N ASN A 2 -1.02 0.12 10.47
CA ASN A 2 -1.86 0.52 11.61
C ASN A 2 -3.00 -0.48 11.81
N GLY A 3 -3.17 -0.97 13.03
CA GLY A 3 -4.25 -1.90 13.39
C GLY A 3 -3.79 -3.32 13.66
N ASN A 4 -4.68 -4.28 13.44
CA ASN A 4 -4.47 -5.69 13.78
C ASN A 4 -3.65 -6.44 12.72
N TYR A 5 -2.38 -6.07 12.58
CA TYR A 5 -1.42 -6.73 11.69
C TYR A 5 -0.27 -7.34 12.50
N GLN A 6 0.37 -8.34 11.91
CA GLN A 6 1.62 -8.93 12.40
C GLN A 6 2.74 -8.65 11.41
N LEU A 7 3.98 -8.62 11.90
CA LEU A 7 5.17 -8.49 11.06
C LEU A 7 5.20 -9.63 10.04
N GLY A 8 5.45 -9.28 8.78
CA GLY A 8 5.48 -10.24 7.68
C GLY A 8 4.11 -10.56 7.06
N ASP A 9 3.02 -10.00 7.57
CA ASP A 9 1.70 -10.14 6.95
C ASP A 9 1.75 -9.62 5.52
N LYS A 10 1.13 -10.38 4.60
CA LYS A 10 1.02 -10.04 3.19
C LYS A 10 -0.37 -9.51 2.92
N VAL A 11 -0.46 -8.34 2.32
CA VAL A 11 -1.71 -7.61 2.13
C VAL A 11 -1.83 -7.14 0.69
N MET A 12 -3.00 -7.36 0.09
CA MET A 12 -3.35 -6.82 -1.22
C MET A 12 -3.92 -5.41 -1.04
N ILE A 13 -3.43 -4.46 -1.80
CA ILE A 13 -3.95 -3.10 -1.79
C ILE A 13 -5.16 -3.02 -2.71
N GLU A 14 -6.31 -2.71 -2.14
CA GLU A 14 -7.55 -2.48 -2.90
C GLU A 14 -7.69 -1.05 -3.38
N SER A 15 -7.13 -0.09 -2.62
CA SER A 15 -7.16 1.34 -2.93
C SER A 15 -5.99 2.08 -2.26
N ALA A 16 -5.62 3.21 -2.84
CA ALA A 16 -4.56 4.06 -2.33
C ALA A 16 -4.94 5.54 -2.39
N SER A 17 -4.46 6.33 -1.45
CA SER A 17 -4.61 7.79 -1.43
C SER A 17 -3.46 8.46 -0.69
N TYR A 18 -3.28 9.76 -0.93
CA TYR A 18 -2.35 10.57 -0.16
C TYR A 18 -2.96 10.96 1.19
N HIS A 19 -2.18 10.92 2.25
CA HIS A 19 -2.65 11.33 3.59
C HIS A 19 -2.16 12.72 4.02
N ASP A 20 -1.13 13.27 3.38
CA ASP A 20 -0.48 14.53 3.71
C ASP A 20 -0.67 15.65 2.68
N PHE A 21 -1.46 15.41 1.64
CA PHE A 21 -1.80 16.38 0.61
C PHE A 21 -3.20 16.95 0.86
N ASP A 22 -3.31 18.26 1.00
CA ASP A 22 -4.58 18.90 1.35
C ASP A 22 -4.82 20.20 0.57
N LEU A 23 -5.75 20.16 -0.37
CA LEU A 23 -6.27 21.31 -1.11
C LEU A 23 -7.77 21.54 -0.84
N THR A 24 -8.25 21.15 0.35
CA THR A 24 -9.66 21.32 0.72
C THR A 24 -10.12 22.76 0.70
N ILE A 25 -9.21 23.71 0.94
CA ILE A 25 -9.49 25.14 0.81
C ILE A 25 -9.94 25.54 -0.60
N PHE A 26 -9.55 24.79 -1.63
CA PHE A 26 -9.95 25.00 -3.02
C PHE A 26 -11.10 24.09 -3.47
N GLY A 27 -11.76 23.42 -2.55
CA GLY A 27 -12.92 22.56 -2.82
C GLY A 27 -12.59 21.12 -3.18
N TYR A 28 -11.32 20.71 -3.13
CA TYR A 28 -10.92 19.32 -3.34
C TYR A 28 -11.14 18.49 -2.08
N LYS A 29 -11.23 17.17 -2.23
CA LYS A 29 -11.18 16.26 -1.08
C LYS A 29 -9.77 16.16 -0.53
N LYS A 30 -9.62 15.89 0.75
CA LYS A 30 -8.30 15.63 1.35
C LYS A 30 -7.60 14.49 0.60
N GLY A 31 -6.33 14.67 0.27
CA GLY A 31 -5.54 13.72 -0.51
C GLY A 31 -5.75 13.80 -2.02
N GLN A 32 -6.68 14.60 -2.49
CA GLN A 32 -6.97 14.71 -3.93
C GLN A 32 -6.01 15.69 -4.62
N VAL A 33 -5.27 15.18 -5.61
CA VAL A 33 -4.52 16.00 -6.56
C VAL A 33 -5.48 16.48 -7.66
N PRO A 34 -5.45 17.78 -8.05
CA PRO A 34 -6.29 18.29 -9.12
C PRO A 34 -6.21 17.44 -10.40
N SER A 35 -7.35 17.19 -11.04
CA SER A 35 -7.53 16.33 -12.22
C SER A 35 -7.42 14.81 -11.97
N TYR A 36 -7.27 14.40 -10.73
CA TYR A 36 -7.22 12.98 -10.34
C TYR A 36 -8.31 12.64 -9.32
N PRO A 37 -8.71 11.37 -9.20
CA PRO A 37 -9.61 10.95 -8.13
C PRO A 37 -8.92 11.10 -6.75
N ALA A 38 -9.72 11.30 -5.71
CA ALA A 38 -9.20 11.35 -4.33
C ALA A 38 -8.69 10.00 -3.85
N ILE A 39 -9.28 8.91 -4.36
CA ILE A 39 -8.92 7.52 -4.06
C ILE A 39 -8.67 6.80 -5.37
N PHE A 40 -7.48 6.22 -5.52
CA PHE A 40 -7.13 5.34 -6.63
C PHE A 40 -7.50 3.91 -6.26
N LYS A 41 -8.08 3.15 -7.18
CA LYS A 41 -8.43 1.74 -6.97
C LYS A 41 -7.51 0.82 -7.74
N SER A 42 -7.21 -0.34 -7.19
CA SER A 42 -6.59 -1.43 -7.93
C SER A 42 -7.51 -1.87 -9.07
N THR A 43 -6.94 -2.02 -10.26
CA THR A 43 -7.67 -2.28 -11.50
C THR A 43 -7.40 -3.67 -12.07
N LEU A 44 -6.38 -4.36 -11.55
CA LEU A 44 -6.15 -5.79 -11.81
C LEU A 44 -6.80 -6.64 -10.74
N THR A 45 -7.43 -7.74 -11.18
CA THR A 45 -7.92 -8.78 -10.28
C THR A 45 -7.08 -10.03 -10.48
N LEU A 46 -6.35 -10.42 -9.43
CA LEU A 46 -5.64 -11.70 -9.39
C LEU A 46 -6.33 -12.62 -8.38
N ASN A 47 -6.35 -13.91 -8.69
CA ASN A 47 -6.89 -14.94 -7.80
C ASN A 47 -5.95 -15.17 -6.61
N CYS A 48 -5.70 -14.14 -5.81
CA CYS A 48 -4.79 -14.18 -4.69
C CYS A 48 -5.55 -13.94 -3.38
N GLN A 49 -5.51 -14.92 -2.49
CA GLN A 49 -6.24 -14.90 -1.22
C GLN A 49 -5.47 -14.17 -0.12
N TYR A 50 -5.07 -12.92 -0.37
CA TYR A 50 -4.52 -12.08 0.69
C TYR A 50 -5.59 -11.12 1.24
N PRO A 51 -5.52 -10.75 2.53
CA PRO A 51 -6.34 -9.68 3.08
C PRO A 51 -6.19 -8.41 2.27
N LYS A 52 -7.27 -7.66 2.14
CA LYS A 52 -7.31 -6.39 1.42
C LYS A 52 -7.20 -5.23 2.39
N ALA A 53 -6.54 -4.15 1.97
CA ALA A 53 -6.45 -2.93 2.75
C ALA A 53 -6.36 -1.69 1.88
N HIS A 54 -6.67 -0.54 2.49
CA HIS A 54 -6.36 0.77 1.94
C HIS A 54 -4.92 1.16 2.27
N LEU A 55 -4.25 1.78 1.32
CA LEU A 55 -2.88 2.29 1.46
C LEU A 55 -2.90 3.82 1.54
N TYR A 56 -2.39 4.37 2.62
CA TYR A 56 -2.11 5.80 2.74
C TYR A 56 -0.64 6.09 2.43
N THR A 57 -0.40 7.05 1.55
CA THR A 57 0.94 7.45 1.11
C THR A 57 1.22 8.89 1.50
N GLY A 58 2.39 9.17 2.05
CA GLY A 58 2.83 10.52 2.40
C GLY A 58 4.34 10.62 2.55
N ASP A 59 4.84 11.85 2.70
CA ASP A 59 6.26 12.16 2.68
C ASP A 59 6.94 12.15 4.06
N TYR A 60 6.25 11.61 5.07
CA TYR A 60 6.84 11.43 6.39
C TYR A 60 6.56 10.03 6.95
N PHE A 61 7.45 9.57 7.82
CA PHE A 61 7.31 8.30 8.54
C PHE A 61 6.22 8.45 9.62
N MET A 62 5.05 7.81 9.39
CA MET A 62 3.91 7.95 10.28
C MET A 62 4.13 7.16 11.57
N THR A 63 4.01 7.85 12.69
CA THR A 63 4.13 7.29 14.04
C THR A 63 2.84 7.36 14.86
N GLU A 64 1.87 8.13 14.40
CA GLU A 64 0.59 8.30 15.09
C GLU A 64 -0.35 7.12 14.83
N LYS A 65 -0.89 6.57 15.90
CA LYS A 65 -1.89 5.51 15.84
C LYS A 65 -3.27 6.09 15.59
N LEU A 66 -3.94 5.59 14.56
CA LEU A 66 -5.34 5.90 14.25
C LEU A 66 -6.24 4.69 14.52
N ASN A 67 -7.55 4.90 14.53
CA ASN A 67 -8.51 3.87 14.96
C ASN A 67 -8.83 2.79 13.93
N ASN A 68 -8.37 2.91 12.69
CA ASN A 68 -8.72 2.01 11.60
C ASN A 68 -7.54 1.12 11.18
N ASN A 69 -7.85 -0.01 10.55
CA ASN A 69 -6.84 -0.86 9.94
C ASN A 69 -6.48 -0.33 8.54
N TYR A 70 -5.23 0.02 8.32
CA TYR A 70 -4.70 0.44 7.02
C TYR A 70 -3.19 0.27 6.95
N LEU A 71 -2.66 0.31 5.74
CA LEU A 71 -1.22 0.36 5.51
C LEU A 71 -0.77 1.79 5.21
N VAL A 72 0.49 2.05 5.50
CA VAL A 72 1.15 3.35 5.22
C VAL A 72 2.46 3.08 4.50
N ASP A 73 2.73 3.87 3.48
CA ASP A 73 4.02 3.92 2.79
C ASP A 73 4.36 5.35 2.34
N MET A 74 5.41 5.49 1.56
CA MET A 74 5.87 6.78 1.07
C MET A 74 5.83 6.92 -0.47
N GLU A 75 5.44 5.88 -1.22
CA GLU A 75 5.52 5.87 -2.69
C GLU A 75 4.27 5.35 -3.40
N GLY A 76 3.49 4.51 -2.75
CA GLY A 76 2.48 3.67 -3.41
C GLY A 76 1.41 4.46 -4.17
N ALA A 77 0.82 5.49 -3.58
CA ALA A 77 -0.21 6.28 -4.26
C ALA A 77 0.33 6.98 -5.52
N ALA A 78 1.61 7.33 -5.56
CA ALA A 78 2.23 7.92 -6.75
C ALA A 78 2.28 6.91 -7.91
N LEU A 79 2.53 5.63 -7.64
CA LEU A 79 2.48 4.58 -8.65
C LEU A 79 1.06 4.38 -9.18
N TYR A 80 0.06 4.42 -8.30
CA TYR A 80 -1.35 4.38 -8.71
C TYR A 80 -1.77 5.60 -9.54
N GLN A 81 -1.25 6.79 -9.20
CA GLN A 81 -1.49 8.02 -9.96
C GLN A 81 -0.92 7.93 -11.38
N VAL A 82 0.30 7.43 -11.53
CA VAL A 82 0.92 7.21 -12.85
C VAL A 82 0.13 6.16 -13.65
N ALA A 83 -0.25 5.06 -13.03
CA ALA A 83 -1.06 4.03 -13.68
C ALA A 83 -2.41 4.59 -14.15
N TYR A 84 -3.05 5.41 -13.34
CA TYR A 84 -4.29 6.12 -13.71
C TYR A 84 -4.08 7.04 -14.92
N LYS A 85 -3.03 7.86 -14.89
CA LYS A 85 -2.71 8.80 -15.97
C LYS A 85 -2.54 8.13 -17.31
N TYR A 86 -1.87 7.00 -17.33
CA TYR A 86 -1.55 6.25 -18.55
C TYR A 86 -2.51 5.09 -18.85
N ASN A 87 -3.56 4.96 -18.05
CA ASN A 87 -4.56 3.89 -18.16
C ASN A 87 -3.91 2.48 -18.17
N VAL A 88 -2.96 2.27 -17.29
CA VAL A 88 -2.27 1.00 -17.09
C VAL A 88 -2.93 0.26 -15.92
N PRO A 89 -3.32 -1.01 -16.09
CA PRO A 89 -3.83 -1.81 -14.98
C PRO A 89 -2.79 -1.97 -13.87
N ILE A 90 -3.21 -1.83 -12.62
CA ILE A 90 -2.35 -1.92 -11.45
C ILE A 90 -2.98 -2.74 -10.34
N ILE A 91 -2.17 -3.53 -9.67
CA ILE A 91 -2.43 -4.12 -8.37
C ILE A 91 -1.13 -4.08 -7.56
N SER A 92 -1.23 -3.89 -6.27
CA SER A 92 -0.04 -3.91 -5.41
C SER A 92 -0.25 -4.81 -4.20
N TYR A 93 0.85 -5.41 -3.77
CA TYR A 93 0.94 -6.21 -2.56
C TYR A 93 1.98 -5.59 -1.66
N LYS A 94 1.68 -5.54 -0.38
CA LYS A 94 2.57 -5.00 0.64
C LYS A 94 2.84 -6.06 1.70
N ILE A 95 3.99 -5.95 2.32
CA ILE A 95 4.38 -6.75 3.46
C ILE A 95 4.51 -5.83 4.66
N VAL A 96 3.91 -6.23 5.77
CA VAL A 96 3.98 -5.47 7.01
C VAL A 96 5.38 -5.55 7.59
N SER A 97 6.10 -4.44 7.60
CA SER A 97 7.47 -4.31 8.11
C SER A 97 7.51 -3.89 9.57
N ASP A 98 6.47 -3.20 10.04
CA ASP A 98 6.40 -2.58 11.34
C ASP A 98 4.96 -2.21 11.69
N ILE A 99 4.68 -2.06 12.97
CA ILE A 99 3.35 -1.72 13.49
C ILE A 99 3.40 -0.35 14.14
N ILE A 100 2.52 0.56 13.70
CA ILE A 100 2.40 1.91 14.24
C ILE A 100 1.87 1.87 15.69
N GLY A 101 2.52 2.63 16.57
CA GLY A 101 2.08 2.78 17.96
C GLY A 101 2.58 1.70 18.92
N VAL A 102 3.42 0.76 18.47
CA VAL A 102 4.14 -0.15 19.37
C VAL A 102 5.44 0.49 19.86
N LYS A 103 5.91 0.04 21.04
CA LYS A 103 7.06 0.65 21.72
C LYS A 103 8.36 0.63 20.90
N ASN A 104 8.57 -0.39 20.08
CA ASN A 104 9.77 -0.62 19.28
C ASN A 104 9.53 -0.49 17.76
N HIS A 105 8.61 0.39 17.37
CA HIS A 105 8.20 0.62 15.98
C HIS A 105 9.40 0.86 15.03
N LYS A 106 10.31 1.76 15.42
CA LYS A 106 11.51 2.05 14.61
C LYS A 106 12.43 0.83 14.50
N GLU A 107 12.66 0.10 15.58
CA GLU A 107 13.51 -1.09 15.60
C GLU A 107 12.93 -2.21 14.74
N GLU A 108 11.61 -2.42 14.77
CA GLU A 108 10.93 -3.38 13.90
C GLU A 108 11.18 -3.07 12.43
N TYR A 109 11.05 -1.80 12.03
CA TYR A 109 11.32 -1.36 10.66
C TYR A 109 12.78 -1.63 10.25
N GLU A 110 13.74 -1.22 11.07
CA GLU A 110 15.18 -1.41 10.79
C GLU A 110 15.55 -2.90 10.68
N ASN A 111 14.99 -3.75 11.52
CA ASN A 111 15.21 -5.20 11.49
C ASN A 111 14.58 -5.85 10.27
N PHE A 112 13.37 -5.42 9.89
CA PHE A 112 12.67 -5.94 8.71
C PHE A 112 13.41 -5.60 7.41
N GLU A 113 13.96 -4.40 7.29
CA GLU A 113 14.67 -3.92 6.10
C GLU A 113 15.80 -4.87 5.69
N LYS A 114 16.46 -5.52 6.65
CA LYS A 114 17.54 -6.48 6.41
C LYS A 114 17.09 -7.76 5.70
N ASN A 115 15.83 -8.18 5.86
CA ASN A 115 15.30 -9.47 5.37
C ASN A 115 14.07 -9.33 4.45
N GLY A 116 13.64 -8.12 4.16
CA GLY A 116 12.39 -7.85 3.44
C GLY A 116 12.32 -8.46 2.04
N SER A 117 13.45 -8.59 1.36
CA SER A 117 13.52 -9.17 0.01
C SER A 117 13.04 -10.62 -0.08
N LEU A 118 13.22 -11.42 0.97
CA LEU A 118 12.73 -12.80 1.03
C LEU A 118 11.20 -12.86 1.01
N TYR A 119 10.53 -11.97 1.71
CA TYR A 119 9.06 -11.88 1.72
C TYR A 119 8.51 -11.42 0.37
N VAL A 120 9.17 -10.46 -0.27
CA VAL A 120 8.80 -9.99 -1.61
C VAL A 120 8.91 -11.13 -2.61
N LYS A 121 10.00 -11.91 -2.56
CA LYS A 121 10.19 -13.08 -3.42
C LYS A 121 9.07 -14.11 -3.22
N GLN A 122 8.66 -14.38 -2.00
CA GLN A 122 7.57 -15.33 -1.70
C GLN A 122 6.24 -14.89 -2.33
N ILE A 123 5.90 -13.59 -2.27
CA ILE A 123 4.70 -13.05 -2.93
C ILE A 123 4.82 -13.20 -4.44
N TYR A 124 5.95 -12.83 -5.02
CA TYR A 124 6.18 -12.90 -6.46
C TYR A 124 6.04 -14.32 -6.97
N ASP A 125 6.66 -15.29 -6.29
CA ASP A 125 6.59 -16.71 -6.66
C ASP A 125 5.16 -17.23 -6.59
N LYS A 126 4.39 -16.84 -5.55
CA LYS A 126 2.99 -17.24 -5.40
C LYS A 126 2.11 -16.64 -6.49
N ILE A 127 2.26 -15.35 -6.79
CA ILE A 127 1.51 -14.68 -7.85
C ILE A 127 1.80 -15.35 -9.20
N ASN A 128 3.04 -15.67 -9.52
CA ASN A 128 3.41 -16.32 -10.76
C ASN A 128 2.88 -17.75 -10.88
N LYS A 129 2.71 -18.48 -9.78
CA LYS A 129 2.09 -19.81 -9.78
C LYS A 129 0.58 -19.73 -9.97
N GLU A 130 -0.07 -18.75 -9.39
CA GLU A 130 -1.53 -18.58 -9.42
C GLU A 130 -2.00 -17.79 -10.64
N ALA A 131 -1.23 -16.82 -11.11
CA ALA A 131 -1.47 -16.14 -12.36
C ALA A 131 -1.09 -17.10 -13.49
N LYS A 132 -2.07 -17.77 -14.06
CA LYS A 132 -1.90 -18.42 -15.37
C LYS A 132 -1.70 -17.30 -16.39
N TRP A 133 -0.45 -16.87 -16.56
CA TRP A 133 -0.09 -16.01 -17.68
C TRP A 133 -0.48 -16.78 -18.94
N LYS A 134 -1.52 -16.34 -19.63
CA LYS A 134 -1.77 -16.80 -20.98
C LYS A 134 -0.52 -16.40 -21.77
N LYS A 135 0.31 -17.36 -22.11
CA LYS A 135 1.25 -17.19 -23.21
C LYS A 135 0.38 -17.08 -24.45
N ASP A 136 0.28 -15.87 -24.95
CA ASP A 136 -0.19 -15.66 -26.32
C ASP A 136 0.78 -16.31 -27.31
#